data_a6e75f5b0c17981d38646e73203753aa
#
_entry.id   a6e75f5b0c17981d38646e73203753aa
#
_cell.length_a   1.000
_cell.length_b   1.000
_cell.length_c   1.000
_cell.angle_alpha   90.00
_cell.angle_beta   90.00
_cell.angle_gamma   90.00
#
_symmetry.space_group_name_H-M   'P 1'
#
loop_
_entity.id
_entity.type
_entity.pdbx_description
1 polymer ?
#
loop_
_entity_poly.entity_id
_entity_poly.type
_entity_poly.pdbx_seq_one_letter_code
_entity_poly.pdbx_strand_id
1 'polypeptide(L)'
;SPKLAETTAVKQALTAADIGTQEIILEALLEHFPQVCLAAEEDTKTVGAFPKHADARVVIDPIDGTLRSYLEASGPYAVIVGLTIRGLYHSALVSLPREGLCFDAVRGGGAYAALPGGAREPVRAAADGNRVYVSHGMPEAAAEILRSRDYEVVFACGGAVSVAPLVEGVCAGVRWADTPLGISIRGRVGVLIAREAGALVRAANGMEFPEDMETASSTLLVASDPKQLEHLNEALAAVLP
;
A
#
# COMPACT_ATOMS: atom_id res chain seq x y z
N SER A 1 7.97 -1.15 19.36
CA SER A 1 7.41 -0.45 20.52
C SER A 1 6.03 -1.01 20.81
N PRO A 2 5.65 -1.32 22.07
CA PRO A 2 4.29 -1.75 22.37
C PRO A 2 3.32 -0.62 22.02
N LYS A 3 2.33 -0.92 21.19
CA LYS A 3 1.22 -0.01 20.90
C LYS A 3 0.54 0.34 22.26
N LEU A 4 0.45 1.62 22.57
CA LEU A 4 -0.18 2.15 23.77
C LEU A 4 -1.60 1.61 23.94
N ALA A 5 -1.99 1.42 25.21
CA ALA A 5 -3.22 0.82 25.72
C ALA A 5 -4.49 1.14 24.92
N GLU A 6 -4.72 0.37 23.89
CA GLU A 6 -6.04 0.21 23.28
C GLU A 6 -6.94 -0.55 24.27
N THR A 7 -8.20 -0.15 24.37
CA THR A 7 -9.15 -0.89 25.20
C THR A 7 -9.19 -2.34 24.73
N THR A 8 -9.21 -3.27 25.67
CA THR A 8 -9.05 -4.71 25.41
C THR A 8 -9.99 -5.26 24.34
N ALA A 9 -11.22 -4.73 24.26
CA ALA A 9 -12.22 -5.15 23.29
C ALA A 9 -11.91 -4.69 21.83
N VAL A 10 -11.43 -3.46 21.65
CA VAL A 10 -11.03 -2.92 20.34
C VAL A 10 -9.82 -3.68 19.82
N LYS A 11 -8.83 -3.93 20.69
CA LYS A 11 -7.63 -4.70 20.31
C LYS A 11 -7.96 -6.15 19.94
N GLN A 12 -8.89 -6.78 20.66
CA GLN A 12 -9.34 -8.15 20.34
C GLN A 12 -10.10 -8.21 19.01
N ALA A 13 -10.96 -7.22 18.72
CA ALA A 13 -11.70 -7.16 17.46
C ALA A 13 -10.76 -6.93 16.26
N LEU A 14 -9.77 -6.05 16.40
CA LEU A 14 -8.72 -5.81 15.41
C LEU A 14 -7.99 -7.11 15.10
N THR A 15 -7.41 -7.73 16.12
CA THR A 15 -6.64 -8.96 16.00
C THR A 15 -7.46 -10.08 15.34
N ALA A 16 -8.76 -10.20 15.65
CA ALA A 16 -9.63 -11.21 15.05
C ALA A 16 -9.87 -10.98 13.55
N ALA A 17 -10.06 -9.73 13.13
CA ALA A 17 -10.27 -9.38 11.73
C ALA A 17 -8.98 -9.60 10.90
N ASP A 18 -7.83 -9.13 11.41
CA ASP A 18 -6.52 -9.33 10.77
C ASP A 18 -6.19 -10.81 10.64
N ILE A 19 -6.32 -11.58 11.72
CA ILE A 19 -6.08 -13.04 11.73
C ILE A 19 -7.04 -13.74 10.76
N GLY A 20 -8.33 -13.44 10.81
CA GLY A 20 -9.33 -14.09 9.96
C GLY A 20 -9.06 -13.84 8.47
N THR A 21 -8.74 -12.61 8.09
CA THR A 21 -8.39 -12.26 6.72
C THR A 21 -7.09 -12.96 6.29
N GLN A 22 -6.07 -12.95 7.15
CA GLN A 22 -4.82 -13.63 6.85
C GLN A 22 -5.00 -15.14 6.67
N GLU A 23 -5.74 -15.82 7.56
CA GLU A 23 -5.97 -17.26 7.47
C GLU A 23 -6.66 -17.66 6.16
N ILE A 24 -7.65 -16.91 5.68
CA ILE A 24 -8.30 -17.15 4.38
C ILE A 24 -7.25 -17.10 3.24
N ILE A 25 -6.36 -16.11 3.25
CA ILE A 25 -5.29 -16.00 2.26
C ILE A 25 -4.32 -17.17 2.38
N LEU A 26 -3.92 -17.54 3.59
CA LEU A 26 -2.96 -18.62 3.84
C LEU A 26 -3.52 -19.98 3.44
N GLU A 27 -4.80 -20.27 3.69
CA GLU A 27 -5.46 -21.51 3.25
C GLU A 27 -5.39 -21.65 1.72
N ALA A 28 -5.74 -20.60 0.97
CA ALA A 28 -5.63 -20.61 -0.49
C ALA A 28 -4.17 -20.80 -0.98
N LEU A 29 -3.21 -20.16 -0.29
CA LEU A 29 -1.79 -20.32 -0.61
C LEU A 29 -1.28 -21.73 -0.33
N LEU A 30 -1.69 -22.37 0.77
CA LEU A 30 -1.32 -23.76 1.09
C LEU A 30 -1.84 -24.73 0.05
N GLU A 31 -3.04 -24.53 -0.46
CA GLU A 31 -3.63 -25.38 -1.49
C GLU A 31 -2.88 -25.29 -2.82
N HIS A 32 -2.45 -24.10 -3.24
CA HIS A 32 -1.95 -23.86 -4.58
C HIS A 32 -0.44 -23.59 -4.67
N PHE A 33 0.17 -23.05 -3.60
CA PHE A 33 1.56 -22.58 -3.58
C PHE A 33 2.28 -22.92 -2.27
N PRO A 34 2.25 -24.17 -1.77
CA PRO A 34 2.82 -24.54 -0.46
C PRO A 34 4.34 -24.36 -0.37
N GLN A 35 5.02 -24.14 -1.49
CA GLN A 35 6.48 -24.05 -1.57
C GLN A 35 7.03 -22.61 -1.36
N VAL A 36 6.17 -21.59 -1.24
CA VAL A 36 6.61 -20.22 -1.00
C VAL A 36 6.97 -20.00 0.47
N CYS A 37 7.87 -19.07 0.76
CA CYS A 37 8.02 -18.56 2.12
C CYS A 37 7.15 -17.32 2.33
N LEU A 38 6.89 -16.97 3.58
CA LEU A 38 5.99 -15.88 3.92
C LEU A 38 6.70 -14.70 4.58
N ALA A 39 6.15 -13.50 4.37
CA ALA A 39 6.32 -12.31 5.18
C ALA A 39 4.93 -11.80 5.57
N ALA A 40 4.27 -12.56 6.44
CA ALA A 40 2.95 -12.26 6.98
C ALA A 40 3.02 -11.25 8.11
N GLU A 41 1.92 -10.56 8.41
CA GLU A 41 1.86 -9.61 9.52
C GLU A 41 1.60 -10.31 10.85
N GLU A 42 0.64 -11.26 10.85
CA GLU A 42 0.23 -11.98 12.04
C GLU A 42 0.97 -13.34 12.16
N ASP A 43 1.45 -13.65 13.36
CA ASP A 43 2.08 -14.92 13.67
C ASP A 43 1.02 -15.96 14.05
N THR A 44 0.58 -16.75 13.07
CA THR A 44 -0.43 -17.80 13.25
C THR A 44 0.15 -19.19 13.02
N LYS A 45 -0.59 -20.23 13.45
CA LYS A 45 -0.15 -21.62 13.27
C LYS A 45 0.03 -21.98 11.79
N THR A 46 -0.82 -21.44 10.94
CA THR A 46 -0.80 -21.71 9.50
C THR A 46 0.46 -21.16 8.83
N VAL A 47 1.01 -20.03 9.32
CA VAL A 47 2.33 -19.52 8.87
C VAL A 47 3.41 -20.57 9.05
N GLY A 48 3.38 -21.35 10.13
CA GLY A 48 4.33 -22.42 10.41
C GLY A 48 4.30 -23.62 9.44
N ALA A 49 3.27 -23.73 8.61
CA ALA A 49 3.16 -24.77 7.57
C ALA A 49 3.99 -24.45 6.31
N PHE A 50 4.43 -23.20 6.15
CA PHE A 50 5.22 -22.77 5.00
C PHE A 50 6.73 -22.87 5.27
N PRO A 51 7.55 -23.03 4.21
CA PRO A 51 9.01 -23.00 4.33
C PRO A 51 9.50 -21.69 4.95
N LYS A 52 10.56 -21.77 5.76
CA LYS A 52 11.22 -20.57 6.31
C LYS A 52 12.00 -19.79 5.26
N HIS A 53 12.46 -20.46 4.22
CA HIS A 53 13.26 -19.88 3.14
C HIS A 53 12.82 -20.45 1.79
N ALA A 54 12.67 -19.59 0.82
CA ALA A 54 12.44 -19.91 -0.58
C ALA A 54 12.81 -18.69 -1.45
N ASP A 55 13.11 -18.91 -2.73
CA ASP A 55 13.33 -17.83 -3.71
C ASP A 55 12.06 -16.98 -3.91
N ALA A 56 10.91 -17.64 -3.84
CA ALA A 56 9.59 -17.01 -3.92
C ALA A 56 9.04 -16.74 -2.51
N ARG A 57 8.71 -15.49 -2.22
CA ARG A 57 8.14 -15.05 -0.95
C ARG A 57 6.84 -14.31 -1.17
N VAL A 58 5.80 -14.68 -0.43
CA VAL A 58 4.55 -13.94 -0.38
C VAL A 58 4.55 -12.99 0.81
N VAL A 59 4.30 -11.72 0.51
CA VAL A 59 4.16 -10.62 1.49
C VAL A 59 2.68 -10.38 1.70
N ILE A 60 2.20 -10.38 2.95
CA ILE A 60 0.79 -10.25 3.28
C ILE A 60 0.62 -9.16 4.34
N ASP A 61 -0.32 -8.25 4.09
CA ASP A 61 -0.89 -7.34 5.07
C ASP A 61 -2.41 -7.51 5.00
N PRO A 62 -3.01 -8.17 6.00
CA PRO A 62 -4.43 -8.52 5.94
C PRO A 62 -5.35 -7.31 6.05
N ILE A 63 -4.99 -6.28 6.82
CA ILE A 63 -5.73 -5.01 6.93
C ILE A 63 -4.75 -3.86 7.15
N ASP A 64 -4.15 -3.35 6.07
CA ASP A 64 -3.32 -2.14 6.15
C ASP A 64 -4.17 -0.93 6.54
N GLY A 65 -3.73 -0.25 7.60
CA GLY A 65 -4.47 0.88 8.16
C GLY A 65 -5.52 0.48 9.20
N THR A 66 -5.33 -0.63 9.92
CA THR A 66 -6.28 -1.23 10.86
C THR A 66 -6.93 -0.22 11.82
N LEU A 67 -6.16 0.58 12.53
CA LEU A 67 -6.71 1.52 13.52
C LEU A 67 -7.44 2.70 12.85
N ARG A 68 -6.72 3.47 12.03
CA ARG A 68 -7.24 4.73 11.48
C ARG A 68 -8.24 4.53 10.37
N SER A 69 -7.88 3.74 9.36
CA SER A 69 -8.72 3.59 8.18
C SER A 69 -9.85 2.57 8.39
N TYR A 70 -9.56 1.41 8.97
CA TYR A 70 -10.57 0.36 9.14
C TYR A 70 -11.53 0.64 10.30
N LEU A 71 -11.02 0.88 11.52
CA LEU A 71 -11.87 1.08 12.71
C LEU A 71 -12.44 2.49 12.83
N GLU A 72 -11.59 3.51 12.72
CA GLU A 72 -12.02 4.91 12.86
C GLU A 72 -12.65 5.46 11.58
N ALA A 73 -12.70 4.64 10.51
CA ALA A 73 -13.24 5.00 9.20
C ALA A 73 -12.60 6.28 8.59
N SER A 74 -11.35 6.56 8.95
CA SER A 74 -10.59 7.70 8.42
C SER A 74 -9.90 7.31 7.10
N GLY A 75 -10.65 7.40 6.00
CA GLY A 75 -10.19 7.08 4.65
C GLY A 75 -10.16 5.57 4.33
N PRO A 76 -9.62 5.20 3.16
CA PRO A 76 -9.56 3.83 2.70
C PRO A 76 -8.57 2.98 3.50
N TYR A 77 -8.91 1.71 3.72
CA TYR A 77 -8.00 0.66 4.17
C TYR A 77 -7.73 -0.33 3.03
N ALA A 78 -6.70 -1.16 3.17
CA ALA A 78 -6.35 -2.10 2.12
C ALA A 78 -6.10 -3.52 2.64
N VAL A 79 -6.36 -4.52 1.79
CA VAL A 79 -5.79 -5.87 1.89
C VAL A 79 -4.68 -5.96 0.85
N ILE A 80 -3.50 -6.38 1.26
CA ILE A 80 -2.30 -6.35 0.42
C ILE A 80 -1.69 -7.73 0.33
N VAL A 81 -1.47 -8.20 -0.92
CA VAL A 81 -0.73 -9.44 -1.18
C VAL A 81 0.30 -9.19 -2.28
N GLY A 82 1.56 -9.49 -2.02
CA GLY A 82 2.65 -9.35 -2.97
C GLY A 82 3.45 -10.64 -3.11
N LEU A 83 3.85 -10.99 -4.32
CA LEU A 83 4.82 -12.04 -4.57
C LEU A 83 6.16 -11.41 -4.93
N THR A 84 7.21 -11.80 -4.22
CA THR A 84 8.58 -11.48 -4.59
C THR A 84 9.33 -12.72 -5.03
N ILE A 85 10.21 -12.54 -6.00
CA ILE A 85 11.15 -13.57 -6.45
C ILE A 85 12.55 -12.98 -6.31
N ARG A 86 13.39 -13.59 -5.47
CA ARG A 86 14.76 -13.12 -5.16
C ARG A 86 14.79 -11.64 -4.75
N GLY A 87 13.84 -11.22 -3.92
CA GLY A 87 13.76 -9.88 -3.37
C GLY A 87 13.12 -8.81 -4.27
N LEU A 88 12.75 -9.12 -5.51
CA LEU A 88 12.05 -8.21 -6.42
C LEU A 88 10.55 -8.53 -6.47
N TYR A 89 9.70 -7.51 -6.40
CA TYR A 89 8.25 -7.70 -6.58
C TYR A 89 7.95 -8.15 -8.00
N HIS A 90 7.29 -9.30 -8.11
CA HIS A 90 6.89 -9.94 -9.37
C HIS A 90 5.40 -9.81 -9.63
N SER A 91 4.57 -9.96 -8.59
CA SER A 91 3.13 -9.77 -8.67
C SER A 91 2.63 -9.03 -7.44
N ALA A 92 1.58 -8.28 -7.59
CA ALA A 92 0.99 -7.48 -6.52
C ALA A 92 -0.53 -7.44 -6.65
N LEU A 93 -1.21 -7.43 -5.50
CA LEU A 93 -2.63 -7.19 -5.36
C LEU A 93 -2.85 -6.21 -4.22
N VAL A 94 -3.66 -5.19 -4.46
CA VAL A 94 -4.16 -4.25 -3.46
C VAL A 94 -5.67 -4.16 -3.62
N SER A 95 -6.40 -4.64 -2.63
CA SER A 95 -7.85 -4.44 -2.54
C SER A 95 -8.16 -3.28 -1.62
N LEU A 96 -9.11 -2.44 -2.01
CA LEU A 96 -9.71 -1.37 -1.21
C LEU A 96 -11.18 -1.72 -0.97
N PRO A 97 -11.48 -2.54 0.06
CA PRO A 97 -12.80 -3.17 0.19
C PRO A 97 -13.94 -2.19 0.39
N ARG A 98 -13.69 -1.05 1.07
CA ARG A 98 -14.72 -0.02 1.30
C ARG A 98 -15.10 0.68 0.01
N GLU A 99 -14.15 0.87 -0.90
CA GLU A 99 -14.30 1.48 -2.21
C GLU A 99 -14.84 0.47 -3.26
N GLY A 100 -14.88 -0.81 -2.92
CA GLY A 100 -15.27 -1.87 -3.84
C GLY A 100 -14.26 -2.10 -4.98
N LEU A 101 -13.00 -1.71 -4.79
CA LEU A 101 -11.94 -1.78 -5.80
C LEU A 101 -10.93 -2.87 -5.46
N CYS A 102 -10.39 -3.49 -6.49
CA CYS A 102 -9.26 -4.39 -6.37
C CYS A 102 -8.34 -4.20 -7.59
N PHE A 103 -7.07 -3.91 -7.33
CA PHE A 103 -6.05 -3.71 -8.35
C PHE A 103 -5.01 -4.81 -8.26
N ASP A 104 -4.56 -5.30 -9.41
CA ASP A 104 -3.46 -6.24 -9.49
C ASP A 104 -2.53 -5.97 -10.66
N ALA A 105 -1.31 -6.46 -10.56
CA ALA A 105 -0.32 -6.40 -11.62
C ALA A 105 0.65 -7.58 -11.54
N VAL A 106 1.18 -7.93 -12.70
CA VAL A 106 2.35 -8.78 -12.85
C VAL A 106 3.42 -7.96 -13.56
N ARG A 107 4.68 -8.04 -13.14
CA ARG A 107 5.80 -7.31 -13.71
C ARG A 107 5.89 -7.52 -15.22
N GLY A 108 5.85 -6.42 -15.99
CA GLY A 108 5.83 -6.42 -17.45
C GLY A 108 4.51 -6.87 -18.08
N GLY A 109 3.47 -7.10 -17.27
CA GLY A 109 2.14 -7.57 -17.72
C GLY A 109 1.05 -6.50 -17.70
N GLY A 110 1.36 -5.29 -17.26
CA GLY A 110 0.40 -4.22 -17.04
C GLY A 110 -0.38 -4.36 -15.73
N ALA A 111 -1.18 -3.35 -15.42
CA ALA A 111 -2.04 -3.29 -14.26
C ALA A 111 -3.51 -3.48 -14.65
N TYR A 112 -4.28 -4.06 -13.74
CA TYR A 112 -5.69 -4.37 -13.93
C TYR A 112 -6.51 -3.98 -12.71
N ALA A 113 -7.78 -3.66 -12.95
CA ALA A 113 -8.79 -3.46 -11.94
C ALA A 113 -9.90 -4.49 -12.08
N ALA A 114 -10.41 -4.98 -10.95
CA ALA A 114 -11.60 -5.79 -10.88
C ALA A 114 -12.60 -5.13 -9.94
N LEU A 115 -13.84 -5.03 -10.38
CA LEU A 115 -14.97 -4.66 -9.53
C LEU A 115 -15.61 -5.92 -8.96
N PRO A 116 -16.26 -5.86 -7.78
CA PRO A 116 -16.96 -7.01 -7.21
C PRO A 116 -17.93 -7.66 -8.24
N GLY A 117 -17.67 -8.92 -8.61
CA GLY A 117 -18.47 -9.66 -9.60
C GLY A 117 -18.22 -9.26 -11.06
N GLY A 118 -17.24 -8.38 -11.32
CA GLY A 118 -16.88 -7.89 -12.66
C GLY A 118 -15.74 -8.64 -13.32
N ALA A 119 -15.55 -8.35 -14.62
CA ALA A 119 -14.38 -8.79 -15.36
C ALA A 119 -13.13 -8.01 -14.90
N ARG A 120 -11.95 -8.61 -15.09
CA ARG A 120 -10.65 -7.96 -14.86
C ARG A 120 -10.34 -7.09 -16.08
N GLU A 121 -10.22 -5.78 -15.87
CA GLU A 121 -10.02 -4.80 -16.95
C GLU A 121 -8.66 -4.08 -16.80
N PRO A 122 -7.96 -3.78 -17.91
CA PRO A 122 -6.74 -2.99 -17.86
C PRO A 122 -7.00 -1.61 -17.25
N VAL A 123 -6.12 -1.17 -16.34
CA VAL A 123 -6.21 0.15 -15.72
C VAL A 123 -4.94 0.97 -16.00
N ARG A 124 -5.11 2.29 -16.08
CA ARG A 124 -4.03 3.26 -16.22
C ARG A 124 -4.15 4.33 -15.14
N ALA A 125 -3.01 4.86 -14.74
CA ALA A 125 -2.99 6.04 -13.88
C ALA A 125 -3.65 7.22 -14.61
N ALA A 126 -4.60 7.88 -13.93
CA ALA A 126 -5.36 9.00 -14.48
C ALA A 126 -4.96 10.31 -13.80
N ALA A 127 -4.88 11.38 -14.60
CA ALA A 127 -4.55 12.73 -14.11
C ALA A 127 -5.79 13.56 -13.75
N ASP A 128 -6.97 13.01 -13.97
CA ASP A 128 -8.26 13.64 -13.71
C ASP A 128 -8.57 13.63 -12.21
N GLY A 129 -8.98 14.78 -11.70
CA GLY A 129 -9.28 14.99 -10.29
C GLY A 129 -8.24 15.82 -9.55
N ASN A 130 -8.61 16.22 -8.34
CA ASN A 130 -7.77 17.02 -7.46
C ASN A 130 -7.59 16.39 -6.08
N ARG A 131 -8.00 15.13 -5.91
CA ARG A 131 -7.86 14.42 -4.64
C ARG A 131 -6.46 13.82 -4.52
N VAL A 132 -5.87 13.94 -3.33
CA VAL A 132 -4.56 13.37 -2.99
C VAL A 132 -4.70 12.47 -1.77
N TYR A 133 -4.22 11.24 -1.86
CA TYR A 133 -4.11 10.35 -0.70
C TYR A 133 -2.82 10.61 0.06
N VAL A 134 -2.94 10.85 1.36
CA VAL A 134 -1.84 11.17 2.27
C VAL A 134 -1.80 10.13 3.38
N SER A 135 -0.63 9.54 3.66
CA SER A 135 -0.53 8.56 4.74
C SER A 135 -0.75 9.19 6.11
N HIS A 136 -1.36 8.46 7.04
CA HIS A 136 -1.64 8.93 8.41
C HIS A 136 -0.40 9.37 9.21
N GLY A 137 0.81 8.96 8.81
CA GLY A 137 2.06 9.39 9.42
C GLY A 137 2.62 10.70 8.91
N MET A 138 1.98 11.34 7.92
CA MET A 138 2.43 12.60 7.37
C MET A 138 2.21 13.76 8.36
N PRO A 139 3.17 14.71 8.48
CA PRO A 139 2.96 15.96 9.21
C PRO A 139 1.79 16.74 8.62
N GLU A 140 0.94 17.31 9.49
CA GLU A 140 -0.23 18.11 9.04
C GLU A 140 0.17 19.31 8.18
N ALA A 141 1.33 19.91 8.43
CA ALA A 141 1.85 21.01 7.61
C ALA A 141 2.03 20.63 6.13
N ALA A 142 2.38 19.38 5.81
CA ALA A 142 2.44 18.92 4.42
C ALA A 142 1.04 18.85 3.78
N ALA A 143 0.05 18.39 4.55
CA ALA A 143 -1.34 18.36 4.10
C ALA A 143 -1.88 19.78 3.86
N GLU A 144 -1.53 20.75 4.73
CA GLU A 144 -1.91 22.16 4.57
C GLU A 144 -1.31 22.78 3.30
N ILE A 145 -0.04 22.47 2.98
CA ILE A 145 0.59 22.92 1.73
C ILE A 145 -0.16 22.37 0.51
N LEU A 146 -0.56 21.09 0.52
CA LEU A 146 -1.34 20.51 -0.56
C LEU A 146 -2.72 21.18 -0.69
N ARG A 147 -3.43 21.42 0.42
CA ARG A 147 -4.71 22.14 0.42
C ARG A 147 -4.58 23.56 -0.13
N SER A 148 -3.48 24.27 0.17
CA SER A 148 -3.22 25.62 -0.37
C SER A 148 -3.01 25.64 -1.89
N ARG A 149 -2.86 24.48 -2.51
CA ARG A 149 -2.76 24.28 -3.97
C ARG A 149 -4.03 23.68 -4.58
N ASP A 150 -5.16 23.84 -3.89
CA ASP A 150 -6.49 23.37 -4.30
C ASP A 150 -6.63 21.85 -4.37
N TYR A 151 -5.77 21.07 -3.67
CA TYR A 151 -5.98 19.64 -3.52
C TYR A 151 -6.97 19.32 -2.38
N GLU A 152 -7.86 18.38 -2.65
CA GLU A 152 -8.65 17.70 -1.62
C GLU A 152 -7.77 16.62 -0.97
N VAL A 153 -7.32 16.83 0.25
CA VAL A 153 -6.45 15.89 0.98
C VAL A 153 -7.29 14.89 1.74
N VAL A 154 -7.08 13.60 1.43
CA VAL A 154 -7.71 12.47 2.13
C VAL A 154 -6.62 11.62 2.78
N PHE A 155 -6.71 11.45 4.10
CA PHE A 155 -5.81 10.52 4.80
C PHE A 155 -6.18 9.07 4.45
N ALA A 156 -5.17 8.25 4.21
CA ALA A 156 -5.33 6.89 3.73
C ALA A 156 -4.27 5.94 4.29
N CYS A 157 -4.52 4.65 4.23
CA CYS A 157 -3.49 3.63 4.50
C CYS A 157 -2.41 3.60 3.41
N GLY A 158 -1.30 2.94 3.69
CA GLY A 158 -0.16 2.89 2.78
C GLY A 158 -0.45 2.19 1.46
N GLY A 159 -1.25 1.12 1.49
CA GLY A 159 -1.68 0.40 0.30
C GLY A 159 -2.51 1.28 -0.64
N ALA A 160 -3.48 2.02 -0.08
CA ALA A 160 -4.30 2.96 -0.86
C ALA A 160 -3.45 4.09 -1.45
N VAL A 161 -2.50 4.65 -0.66
CA VAL A 161 -1.56 5.68 -1.16
C VAL A 161 -0.76 5.16 -2.35
N SER A 162 -0.29 3.91 -2.32
CA SER A 162 0.55 3.36 -3.38
C SER A 162 -0.18 3.15 -4.71
N VAL A 163 -1.51 3.02 -4.70
CA VAL A 163 -2.35 2.88 -5.91
C VAL A 163 -3.25 4.09 -6.15
N ALA A 164 -3.01 5.20 -5.47
CA ALA A 164 -3.85 6.39 -5.49
C ALA A 164 -4.26 6.86 -6.91
N PRO A 165 -3.35 7.00 -7.90
CA PRO A 165 -3.72 7.46 -9.24
C PRO A 165 -4.58 6.50 -10.07
N LEU A 166 -4.94 5.33 -9.50
CA LEU A 166 -5.84 4.36 -10.12
C LEU A 166 -7.27 4.47 -9.58
N VAL A 167 -7.47 5.25 -8.52
CA VAL A 167 -8.78 5.48 -7.92
C VAL A 167 -9.41 6.70 -8.57
N GLU A 168 -10.67 6.59 -8.98
CA GLU A 168 -11.40 7.67 -9.65
C GLU A 168 -11.37 8.98 -8.84
N GLY A 169 -11.00 10.07 -9.49
CA GLY A 169 -10.88 11.41 -8.89
C GLY A 169 -9.65 11.61 -8.00
N VAL A 170 -8.78 10.60 -7.85
CA VAL A 170 -7.54 10.68 -7.07
C VAL A 170 -6.35 10.75 -8.01
N CYS A 171 -5.63 11.85 -8.01
CA CYS A 171 -4.54 12.09 -8.95
C CYS A 171 -3.16 11.73 -8.43
N ALA A 172 -2.98 11.66 -7.11
CA ALA A 172 -1.68 11.43 -6.51
C ALA A 172 -1.76 10.83 -5.09
N GLY A 173 -0.64 10.26 -4.64
CA GLY A 173 -0.47 9.75 -3.29
C GLY A 173 0.91 10.08 -2.72
N VAL A 174 0.97 10.40 -1.42
CA VAL A 174 2.21 10.66 -0.71
C VAL A 174 2.26 9.91 0.62
N ARG A 175 3.38 9.29 0.89
CA ARG A 175 3.66 8.57 2.14
C ARG A 175 5.02 8.94 2.69
N TRP A 176 5.06 9.10 3.99
CA TRP A 176 6.30 9.21 4.76
C TRP A 176 6.28 8.21 5.92
N ALA A 177 7.43 7.64 6.24
CA ALA A 177 7.62 6.74 7.36
C ALA A 177 8.81 7.22 8.19
N ASP A 178 8.51 7.72 9.38
CA ASP A 178 9.52 8.16 10.36
C ASP A 178 10.06 6.94 11.13
N THR A 179 10.75 6.07 10.41
CA THR A 179 11.41 4.91 11.00
C THR A 179 12.76 4.69 10.32
N PRO A 180 13.77 4.15 11.03
CA PRO A 180 15.08 3.85 10.43
C PRO A 180 15.02 2.89 9.25
N LEU A 181 14.02 2.03 9.19
CA LEU A 181 13.81 1.07 8.11
C LEU A 181 12.97 1.66 6.96
N GLY A 182 12.40 2.87 7.15
CA GLY A 182 11.52 3.50 6.19
C GLY A 182 10.19 2.74 6.01
N ILE A 183 9.67 2.82 4.79
CA ILE A 183 8.43 2.15 4.40
C ILE A 183 8.64 0.63 4.39
N SER A 184 7.77 -0.08 5.12
CA SER A 184 7.83 -1.55 5.24
C SER A 184 7.70 -2.25 3.89
N ILE A 185 8.16 -3.49 3.80
CA ILE A 185 7.99 -4.34 2.60
C ILE A 185 6.52 -4.46 2.20
N ARG A 186 5.58 -4.60 3.14
CA ARG A 186 4.14 -4.61 2.86
C ARG A 186 3.68 -3.32 2.19
N GLY A 187 4.12 -2.18 2.70
CA GLY A 187 3.78 -0.87 2.16
C GLY A 187 4.35 -0.54 0.78
N ARG A 188 5.16 -1.42 0.20
CA ARG A 188 5.76 -1.26 -1.14
C ARG A 188 5.07 -2.09 -2.22
N VAL A 189 4.24 -3.06 -1.84
CA VAL A 189 3.59 -3.99 -2.77
C VAL A 189 2.84 -3.25 -3.89
N GLY A 190 2.02 -2.27 -3.55
CA GLY A 190 1.23 -1.52 -4.52
C GLY A 190 2.05 -0.67 -5.50
N VAL A 191 3.33 -0.43 -5.23
CA VAL A 191 4.24 0.31 -6.15
C VAL A 191 4.37 -0.41 -7.49
N LEU A 192 4.39 -1.74 -7.50
CA LEU A 192 4.40 -2.50 -8.75
C LEU A 192 3.15 -2.18 -9.58
N ILE A 193 1.98 -2.18 -8.96
CA ILE A 193 0.71 -1.88 -9.65
C ILE A 193 0.74 -0.46 -10.24
N ALA A 194 1.18 0.53 -9.46
CA ALA A 194 1.28 1.91 -9.93
C ALA A 194 2.20 2.04 -11.15
N ARG A 195 3.37 1.40 -11.13
CA ARG A 195 4.31 1.41 -12.25
C ARG A 195 3.74 0.74 -13.50
N GLU A 196 3.15 -0.43 -13.35
CA GLU A 196 2.52 -1.15 -14.46
C GLU A 196 1.32 -0.39 -15.04
N ALA A 197 0.67 0.46 -14.25
CA ALA A 197 -0.38 1.37 -14.69
C ALA A 197 0.17 2.65 -15.36
N GLY A 198 1.48 2.86 -15.37
CA GLY A 198 2.11 4.03 -15.96
C GLY A 198 2.19 5.27 -15.04
N ALA A 199 1.95 5.12 -13.72
CA ALA A 199 2.17 6.19 -12.77
C ALA A 199 3.66 6.51 -12.60
N LEU A 200 3.94 7.76 -12.28
CA LEU A 200 5.25 8.21 -11.83
C LEU A 200 5.44 7.84 -10.36
N VAL A 201 6.48 7.06 -10.05
CA VAL A 201 6.77 6.61 -8.70
C VAL A 201 8.17 7.06 -8.31
N ARG A 202 8.28 7.87 -7.24
CA ARG A 202 9.55 8.46 -6.80
C ARG A 202 9.68 8.39 -5.27
N ALA A 203 10.91 8.49 -4.81
CA ALA A 203 11.23 8.90 -3.45
C ALA A 203 11.37 10.43 -3.40
N ALA A 204 11.57 11.00 -2.20
CA ALA A 204 11.84 12.42 -2.05
C ALA A 204 13.06 12.84 -2.87
N ASN A 205 13.15 14.14 -3.22
CA ASN A 205 14.21 14.73 -4.04
C ASN A 205 14.29 14.16 -5.47
N GLY A 206 13.19 13.59 -5.97
CA GLY A 206 13.10 13.07 -7.33
C GLY A 206 13.85 11.76 -7.59
N MET A 207 14.41 11.14 -6.55
CA MET A 207 15.06 9.83 -6.68
C MET A 207 14.06 8.74 -7.07
N GLU A 208 14.55 7.74 -7.81
CA GLU A 208 13.74 6.55 -8.08
C GLU A 208 13.38 5.83 -6.77
N PHE A 209 12.13 5.42 -6.64
CA PHE A 209 11.73 4.57 -5.52
C PHE A 209 12.29 3.16 -5.74
N PRO A 210 12.86 2.49 -4.71
CA PRO A 210 13.45 1.16 -4.87
C PRO A 210 12.46 0.12 -5.40
N GLU A 211 12.95 -0.79 -6.24
CA GLU A 211 12.17 -1.91 -6.78
C GLU A 211 12.26 -3.18 -5.92
N ASP A 212 13.27 -3.23 -5.08
CA ASP A 212 13.55 -4.37 -4.20
C ASP A 212 12.97 -4.16 -2.79
N MET A 213 12.97 -5.23 -2.01
CA MET A 213 12.49 -5.23 -0.63
C MET A 213 13.51 -4.68 0.37
N GLU A 214 14.79 -4.66 0.03
CA GLU A 214 15.90 -4.48 0.97
C GLU A 214 16.35 -3.03 1.06
N THR A 215 16.34 -2.30 -0.07
CA THR A 215 16.74 -0.90 -0.11
C THR A 215 15.75 -0.02 0.65
N ALA A 216 16.21 0.61 1.74
CA ALA A 216 15.36 1.47 2.56
C ALA A 216 14.90 2.73 1.79
N SER A 217 13.65 3.13 1.99
CA SER A 217 13.12 4.42 1.56
C SER A 217 12.09 4.92 2.55
N SER A 218 12.25 6.13 3.04
CA SER A 218 11.31 6.73 4.01
C SER A 218 10.13 7.46 3.34
N THR A 219 10.22 7.72 2.03
CA THR A 219 9.21 8.48 1.30
C THR A 219 8.77 7.74 0.05
N LEU A 220 7.50 7.85 -0.29
CA LEU A 220 6.91 7.37 -1.54
C LEU A 220 5.98 8.46 -2.08
N LEU A 221 6.23 8.85 -3.32
CA LEU A 221 5.39 9.74 -4.10
C LEU A 221 4.90 8.98 -5.32
N VAL A 222 3.60 8.97 -5.52
CA VAL A 222 2.94 8.34 -6.67
C VAL A 222 2.02 9.38 -7.31
N ALA A 223 2.19 9.63 -8.59
CA ALA A 223 1.39 10.63 -9.30
C ALA A 223 1.12 10.22 -10.75
N SER A 224 0.06 10.73 -11.33
CA SER A 224 -0.26 10.48 -12.74
C SER A 224 0.47 11.42 -13.70
N ASP A 225 0.94 12.59 -13.23
CA ASP A 225 1.72 13.52 -14.04
C ASP A 225 2.87 14.20 -13.27
N PRO A 226 3.85 14.80 -13.99
CA PRO A 226 5.03 15.41 -13.38
C PRO A 226 4.72 16.61 -12.48
N LYS A 227 3.70 17.41 -12.75
CA LYS A 227 3.33 18.59 -11.96
C LYS A 227 2.80 18.17 -10.58
N GLN A 228 1.95 17.15 -10.56
CA GLN A 228 1.47 16.59 -9.29
C GLN A 228 2.63 16.04 -8.46
N LEU A 229 3.56 15.32 -9.09
CA LEU A 229 4.75 14.79 -8.42
C LEU A 229 5.62 15.90 -7.82
N GLU A 230 5.80 17.02 -8.53
CA GLU A 230 6.51 18.20 -8.04
C GLU A 230 5.82 18.79 -6.81
N HIS A 231 4.50 18.99 -6.85
CA HIS A 231 3.72 19.50 -5.71
C HIS A 231 3.84 18.60 -4.47
N LEU A 232 3.83 17.27 -4.65
CA LEU A 232 4.04 16.32 -3.53
C LEU A 232 5.45 16.46 -2.95
N ASN A 233 6.47 16.56 -3.82
CA ASN A 233 7.85 16.70 -3.39
C ASN A 233 8.10 18.00 -2.63
N GLU A 234 7.54 19.12 -3.08
CA GLU A 234 7.62 20.40 -2.38
C GLU A 234 6.92 20.39 -1.02
N ALA A 235 5.74 19.76 -0.94
CA ALA A 235 5.03 19.59 0.34
C ALA A 235 5.86 18.78 1.35
N LEU A 236 6.55 17.71 0.88
CA LEU A 236 7.48 16.94 1.71
C LEU A 236 8.72 17.74 2.10
N ALA A 237 9.38 18.39 1.14
CA ALA A 237 10.61 19.13 1.39
C ALA A 237 10.44 20.28 2.40
N ALA A 238 9.24 20.82 2.52
CA ALA A 238 8.95 21.87 3.47
C ALA A 238 8.81 21.38 4.94
N VAL A 239 8.64 20.07 5.16
CA VAL A 239 8.36 19.49 6.49
C VAL A 239 9.35 18.42 6.93
N LEU A 240 10.12 17.88 6.01
CA LEU A 240 11.20 16.92 6.31
C LEU A 240 12.50 17.68 6.59
N PRO A 241 13.28 17.21 7.57
CA PRO A 241 14.56 17.82 7.94
C PRO A 241 15.63 17.67 6.85
#